data_bd17a54a5fd5e2630782490b8bda58f6
#
_entry.id   bd17a54a5fd5e2630782490b8bda58f6
#
_cell.length_a   1.000
_cell.length_b   1.000
_cell.length_c   1.000
_cell.angle_alpha   90.00
_cell.angle_beta   90.00
_cell.angle_gamma   90.00
#
_symmetry.space_group_name_H-M   'P 1'
#
loop_
_entity.id
_entity.type
_entity.pdbx_description
1 polymer ?
#
loop_
_entity_poly.entity_id
_entity_poly.type
_entity_poly.pdbx_seq_one_letter_code
_entity_poly.pdbx_strand_id
1 'polypeptide(L)'
;MIGIYFSGTGNTKYCLEKFVALYDRNIEITPLEDEGTIEKVAHHKDIIFAYPIYYSNLPKIVQDFICGNSDVWKGKHIFIIATMGLFSGDGAGVSARLFKRYGAHIWGGLHLKMPDCICDVKALKRTPDQNKQIVIQAEECIKSAVYNLKNGTPTKNGLSFWCHIAGLLGQRLWFYRKTQAYSDKIQINWYVL
;
A
#
# COMPACT_ATOMS: atom_id res chain seq x y z
N MET A 1 -7.18 -17.06 5.07
CA MET A 1 -6.58 -15.71 4.89
C MET A 1 -5.51 -15.79 3.81
N ILE A 2 -5.32 -14.75 3.02
CA ILE A 2 -4.25 -14.63 2.03
C ILE A 2 -3.63 -13.23 2.10
N GLY A 3 -2.31 -13.12 1.85
CA GLY A 3 -1.61 -11.86 1.69
C GLY A 3 -1.40 -11.53 0.21
N ILE A 4 -1.75 -10.32 -0.22
CA ILE A 4 -1.55 -9.84 -1.58
C ILE A 4 -0.69 -8.60 -1.54
N TYR A 5 0.27 -8.50 -2.45
CA TYR A 5 1.12 -7.31 -2.49
C TYR A 5 1.42 -6.83 -3.91
N PHE A 6 1.65 -5.52 -4.00
CA PHE A 6 2.40 -4.88 -5.07
C PHE A 6 3.70 -4.32 -4.49
N SER A 7 4.85 -4.60 -5.12
CA SER A 7 6.15 -4.15 -4.58
C SER A 7 7.18 -3.96 -5.67
N GLY A 8 7.44 -2.72 -6.09
CA GLY A 8 8.44 -2.42 -7.11
C GLY A 8 9.88 -2.68 -6.67
N THR A 9 10.23 -2.46 -5.40
CA THR A 9 11.61 -2.51 -4.88
C THR A 9 11.80 -3.45 -3.68
N GLY A 10 10.79 -4.25 -3.34
CA GLY A 10 10.85 -5.23 -2.27
C GLY A 10 10.36 -4.75 -0.90
N ASN A 11 10.32 -3.45 -0.61
CA ASN A 11 9.94 -2.93 0.70
C ASN A 11 8.56 -3.41 1.17
N THR A 12 7.56 -3.33 0.30
CA THR A 12 6.20 -3.75 0.63
C THR A 12 6.10 -5.26 0.84
N LYS A 13 6.75 -6.03 -0.05
CA LYS A 13 6.85 -7.49 0.09
C LYS A 13 7.46 -7.86 1.45
N TYR A 14 8.59 -7.27 1.80
CA TYR A 14 9.25 -7.48 3.08
C TYR A 14 8.32 -7.21 4.28
N CYS A 15 7.59 -6.09 4.26
CA CYS A 15 6.66 -5.76 5.34
C CYS A 15 5.52 -6.78 5.46
N LEU A 16 4.97 -7.24 4.32
CA LEU A 16 3.94 -8.27 4.32
C LEU A 16 4.48 -9.61 4.84
N GLU A 17 5.66 -10.06 4.37
CA GLU A 17 6.31 -11.27 4.84
C GLU A 17 6.53 -11.26 6.35
N LYS A 18 7.02 -10.14 6.89
CA LYS A 18 7.19 -9.97 8.34
C LYS A 18 5.87 -10.01 9.10
N PHE A 19 4.84 -9.35 8.57
CA PHE A 19 3.50 -9.36 9.18
C PHE A 19 2.93 -10.78 9.24
N VAL A 20 2.95 -11.49 8.12
CA VAL A 20 2.44 -12.86 8.00
C VAL A 20 3.24 -13.82 8.90
N ALA A 21 4.58 -13.74 8.91
CA ALA A 21 5.42 -14.58 9.75
C ALA A 21 5.12 -14.44 11.26
N LEU A 22 4.65 -13.26 11.69
CA LEU A 22 4.25 -13.00 13.09
C LEU A 22 2.76 -13.33 13.36
N TYR A 23 1.91 -13.20 12.35
CA TYR A 23 0.47 -13.43 12.48
C TYR A 23 0.15 -14.93 12.38
N ASP A 24 0.46 -15.54 11.23
CA ASP A 24 0.34 -16.98 10.96
C ASP A 24 1.22 -17.33 9.75
N ARG A 25 2.21 -18.20 9.96
CA ARG A 25 3.19 -18.60 8.93
C ARG A 25 2.60 -19.44 7.80
N ASN A 26 1.39 -19.97 7.97
CA ASN A 26 0.70 -20.75 6.94
C ASN A 26 -0.07 -19.88 5.95
N ILE A 27 -0.09 -18.57 6.12
CA ILE A 27 -0.74 -17.66 5.19
C ILE A 27 0.09 -17.59 3.90
N GLU A 28 -0.53 -17.96 2.80
CA GLU A 28 0.04 -17.77 1.47
C GLU A 28 0.13 -16.28 1.14
N ILE A 29 1.24 -15.87 0.51
CA ILE A 29 1.40 -14.53 -0.04
C ILE A 29 1.62 -14.61 -1.55
N THR A 30 1.03 -13.68 -2.30
CA THR A 30 1.13 -13.66 -3.75
C THR A 30 1.23 -12.21 -4.26
N PRO A 31 2.06 -11.93 -5.28
CA PRO A 31 2.04 -10.62 -5.95
C PRO A 31 0.72 -10.44 -6.69
N LEU A 32 0.24 -9.20 -6.77
CA LEU A 32 -1.03 -8.93 -7.46
C LEU A 32 -0.94 -9.11 -8.98
N GLU A 33 0.29 -9.11 -9.52
CA GLU A 33 0.57 -9.28 -10.95
C GLU A 33 0.52 -10.73 -11.43
N ASP A 34 0.55 -11.71 -10.52
CA ASP A 34 0.52 -13.11 -10.89
C ASP A 34 -0.85 -13.51 -11.47
N GLU A 35 -0.80 -14.26 -12.55
CA GLU A 35 -1.98 -14.95 -13.09
C GLU A 35 -2.57 -15.86 -12.00
N GLY A 36 -3.85 -15.90 -11.83
CA GLY A 36 -4.48 -16.72 -10.77
C GLY A 36 -4.54 -16.09 -9.38
N THR A 37 -3.94 -14.91 -9.13
CA THR A 37 -4.07 -14.24 -7.84
C THR A 37 -5.53 -13.97 -7.48
N ILE A 38 -6.34 -13.58 -8.46
CA ILE A 38 -7.75 -13.27 -8.20
C ILE A 38 -8.58 -14.51 -7.86
N GLU A 39 -8.26 -15.66 -8.44
CA GLU A 39 -8.89 -16.95 -8.11
C GLU A 39 -8.54 -17.34 -6.67
N LYS A 40 -7.26 -17.20 -6.26
CA LYS A 40 -6.85 -17.39 -4.86
C LYS A 40 -7.62 -16.48 -3.94
N VAL A 41 -7.73 -15.18 -4.27
CA VAL A 41 -8.51 -14.21 -3.50
C VAL A 41 -9.96 -14.65 -3.37
N ALA A 42 -10.57 -15.17 -4.41
CA ALA A 42 -11.98 -15.62 -4.37
C ALA A 42 -12.22 -16.66 -3.27
N HIS A 43 -11.29 -17.55 -3.03
CA HIS A 43 -11.38 -18.61 -2.01
C HIS A 43 -11.12 -18.13 -0.57
N HIS A 44 -10.70 -16.90 -0.35
CA HIS A 44 -10.38 -16.38 0.97
C HIS A 44 -11.30 -15.24 1.39
N LYS A 45 -11.80 -15.29 2.64
CA LYS A 45 -12.63 -14.22 3.21
C LYS A 45 -11.77 -13.07 3.74
N ASP A 46 -10.64 -13.40 4.32
CA ASP A 46 -9.75 -12.46 5.01
C ASP A 46 -8.51 -12.20 4.16
N ILE A 47 -8.25 -10.93 3.89
CA ILE A 47 -7.19 -10.48 2.97
C ILE A 47 -6.28 -9.48 3.68
N ILE A 48 -4.97 -9.68 3.61
CA ILE A 48 -3.98 -8.65 3.91
C ILE A 48 -3.53 -8.06 2.57
N PHE A 49 -3.81 -6.78 2.34
CA PHE A 49 -3.54 -6.13 1.07
C PHE A 49 -2.45 -5.08 1.23
N ALA A 50 -1.28 -5.28 0.60
CA ALA A 50 -0.09 -4.49 0.81
C ALA A 50 0.39 -3.80 -0.48
N TYR A 51 0.72 -2.48 -0.41
CA TYR A 51 1.22 -1.70 -1.55
C TYR A 51 1.99 -0.46 -1.11
N PRO A 52 2.86 0.10 -2.00
CA PRO A 52 3.50 1.38 -1.73
C PRO A 52 2.58 2.56 -2.04
N ILE A 53 2.71 3.63 -1.26
CA ILE A 53 2.00 4.89 -1.50
C ILE A 53 2.80 5.73 -2.48
N TYR A 54 2.16 6.18 -3.57
CA TYR A 54 2.70 7.13 -4.52
C TYR A 54 1.93 8.46 -4.43
N TYR A 55 2.60 9.51 -3.93
CA TYR A 55 2.04 10.86 -3.79
C TYR A 55 0.67 10.90 -3.07
N SER A 56 0.59 10.25 -1.91
CA SER A 56 -0.64 10.09 -1.12
C SER A 56 -1.79 9.40 -1.87
N ASN A 57 -1.48 8.58 -2.87
CA ASN A 57 -2.44 7.86 -3.68
C ASN A 57 -2.02 6.41 -3.91
N LEU A 58 -2.92 5.61 -4.48
CA LEU A 58 -2.64 4.26 -4.96
C LEU A 58 -1.79 4.32 -6.24
N PRO A 59 -0.84 3.39 -6.42
CA PRO A 59 -0.33 3.07 -7.75
C PRO A 59 -1.47 2.69 -8.70
N LYS A 60 -1.35 3.11 -9.97
CA LYS A 60 -2.42 2.82 -10.96
C LYS A 60 -2.70 1.32 -11.08
N ILE A 61 -1.66 0.49 -11.11
CA ILE A 61 -1.79 -0.98 -11.19
C ILE A 61 -2.62 -1.55 -10.02
N VAL A 62 -2.44 -1.02 -8.80
CA VAL A 62 -3.22 -1.42 -7.62
C VAL A 62 -4.68 -0.99 -7.76
N GLN A 63 -4.91 0.22 -8.26
CA GLN A 63 -6.26 0.72 -8.52
C GLN A 63 -6.96 -0.12 -9.58
N ASP A 64 -6.29 -0.38 -10.70
CA ASP A 64 -6.83 -1.18 -11.81
C ASP A 64 -7.15 -2.62 -11.36
N PHE A 65 -6.28 -3.23 -10.54
CA PHE A 65 -6.54 -4.55 -9.97
C PHE A 65 -7.80 -4.58 -9.09
N ILE A 66 -7.98 -3.59 -8.20
CA ILE A 66 -9.16 -3.51 -7.34
C ILE A 66 -10.43 -3.26 -8.16
N CYS A 67 -10.38 -2.34 -9.12
CA CYS A 67 -11.54 -1.97 -9.94
C CYS A 67 -11.93 -3.07 -10.94
N GLY A 68 -10.93 -3.70 -11.58
CA GLY A 68 -11.15 -4.75 -12.58
C GLY A 68 -11.74 -6.04 -11.99
N ASN A 69 -11.61 -6.21 -10.68
CA ASN A 69 -12.09 -7.40 -9.96
C ASN A 69 -13.17 -7.05 -8.91
N SER A 70 -14.03 -6.09 -9.22
CA SER A 70 -14.99 -5.49 -8.27
C SER A 70 -15.86 -6.51 -7.54
N ASP A 71 -16.30 -7.56 -8.22
CA ASP A 71 -17.26 -8.54 -7.70
C ASP A 71 -16.65 -9.46 -6.64
N VAL A 72 -15.33 -9.62 -6.67
CA VAL A 72 -14.61 -10.52 -5.75
C VAL A 72 -14.57 -9.96 -4.32
N TRP A 73 -14.65 -8.64 -4.15
CA TRP A 73 -14.44 -7.98 -2.86
C TRP A 73 -15.62 -8.04 -1.92
N LYS A 74 -16.82 -8.33 -2.42
CA LYS A 74 -18.04 -8.35 -1.62
C LYS A 74 -17.94 -9.31 -0.44
N GLY A 75 -18.17 -8.79 0.76
CA GLY A 75 -18.16 -9.55 2.03
C GLY A 75 -16.77 -9.96 2.54
N LYS A 76 -15.68 -9.57 1.85
CA LYS A 76 -14.32 -9.85 2.34
C LYS A 76 -13.91 -8.87 3.42
N HIS A 77 -13.04 -9.32 4.31
CA HIS A 77 -12.40 -8.47 5.33
C HIS A 77 -11.00 -8.12 4.88
N ILE A 78 -10.67 -6.85 4.87
CA ILE A 78 -9.39 -6.37 4.33
C ILE A 78 -8.61 -5.62 5.40
N PHE A 79 -7.39 -6.06 5.67
CA PHE A 79 -6.39 -5.33 6.43
C PHE A 79 -5.37 -4.72 5.46
N ILE A 80 -5.17 -3.40 5.51
CA ILE A 80 -4.35 -2.67 4.54
C ILE A 80 -2.98 -2.39 5.14
N ILE A 81 -1.91 -2.76 4.42
CA ILE A 81 -0.54 -2.37 4.73
C ILE A 81 -0.05 -1.43 3.62
N ALA A 82 0.28 -0.20 3.99
CA ALA A 82 0.76 0.80 3.04
C ALA A 82 2.16 1.28 3.42
N THR A 83 3.14 1.11 2.52
CA THR A 83 4.52 1.56 2.73
C THR A 83 4.77 2.92 2.09
N MET A 84 5.64 3.72 2.69
CA MET A 84 5.93 5.10 2.25
C MET A 84 7.37 5.49 2.56
N GLY A 85 7.90 6.47 1.83
CA GLY A 85 9.21 7.07 2.12
C GLY A 85 9.14 8.15 3.20
N LEU A 86 8.26 9.14 3.03
CA LEU A 86 8.16 10.30 3.92
C LEU A 86 6.75 10.54 4.45
N PHE A 87 5.77 10.62 3.58
CA PHE A 87 4.41 11.04 3.91
C PHE A 87 3.37 10.12 3.27
N SER A 88 2.44 9.66 4.06
CA SER A 88 1.40 8.73 3.64
C SER A 88 0.14 9.43 3.15
N GLY A 89 -0.20 10.56 3.73
CA GLY A 89 -1.48 11.23 3.50
C GLY A 89 -2.63 10.25 3.63
N ASP A 90 -3.43 10.16 2.58
CA ASP A 90 -4.61 9.31 2.49
C ASP A 90 -4.35 7.96 1.78
N GLY A 91 -3.08 7.55 1.66
CA GLY A 91 -2.72 6.38 0.87
C GLY A 91 -3.55 5.12 1.18
N ALA A 92 -3.70 4.73 2.45
CA ALA A 92 -4.55 3.61 2.85
C ALA A 92 -6.05 3.95 2.77
N GLY A 93 -6.43 5.20 3.01
CA GLY A 93 -7.83 5.65 2.94
C GLY A 93 -8.43 5.55 1.54
N VAL A 94 -7.62 5.76 0.49
CA VAL A 94 -8.08 5.63 -0.90
C VAL A 94 -8.51 4.20 -1.20
N SER A 95 -7.64 3.22 -0.93
CA SER A 95 -7.98 1.80 -1.15
C SER A 95 -9.14 1.36 -0.27
N ALA A 96 -9.16 1.80 0.99
CA ALA A 96 -10.26 1.48 1.91
C ALA A 96 -11.62 1.94 1.37
N ARG A 97 -11.72 3.16 0.82
CA ARG A 97 -12.96 3.65 0.21
C ARG A 97 -13.30 2.87 -1.06
N LEU A 98 -12.30 2.50 -1.85
CA LEU A 98 -12.50 1.73 -3.07
C LEU A 98 -13.02 0.32 -2.75
N PHE A 99 -12.40 -0.39 -1.83
CA PHE A 99 -12.86 -1.69 -1.34
C PHE A 99 -14.27 -1.64 -0.75
N LYS A 100 -14.56 -0.62 0.08
CA LYS A 100 -15.91 -0.43 0.64
C LYS A 100 -16.97 -0.22 -0.44
N ARG A 101 -16.65 0.50 -1.52
CA ARG A 101 -17.56 0.68 -2.68
C ARG A 101 -17.95 -0.67 -3.28
N TYR A 102 -17.07 -1.65 -3.26
CA TYR A 102 -17.30 -3.01 -3.75
C TYR A 102 -17.74 -4.00 -2.66
N GLY A 103 -18.21 -3.48 -1.52
CA GLY A 103 -18.83 -4.28 -0.48
C GLY A 103 -17.89 -5.02 0.46
N ALA A 104 -16.61 -4.66 0.49
CA ALA A 104 -15.66 -5.20 1.47
C ALA A 104 -15.75 -4.47 2.83
N HIS A 105 -15.36 -5.17 3.88
CA HIS A 105 -15.22 -4.66 5.24
C HIS A 105 -13.75 -4.36 5.54
N ILE A 106 -13.43 -3.13 5.94
CA ILE A 106 -12.07 -2.77 6.29
C ILE A 106 -11.84 -3.07 7.76
N TRP A 107 -10.98 -4.05 8.02
CA TRP A 107 -10.58 -4.42 9.38
C TRP A 107 -9.69 -3.37 10.00
N GLY A 108 -8.69 -2.91 9.26
CA GLY A 108 -7.71 -1.96 9.75
C GLY A 108 -6.76 -1.46 8.68
N GLY A 109 -5.82 -0.63 9.10
CA GLY A 109 -4.77 -0.09 8.25
C GLY A 109 -3.49 0.13 9.05
N LEU A 110 -2.36 -0.11 8.39
CA LEU A 110 -1.02 0.10 8.90
C LEU A 110 -0.19 0.88 7.89
N HIS A 111 0.32 2.04 8.30
CA HIS A 111 1.29 2.80 7.53
C HIS A 111 2.70 2.51 8.03
N LEU A 112 3.59 2.15 7.12
CA LEU A 112 4.98 1.82 7.43
C LEU A 112 5.93 2.71 6.65
N LYS A 113 6.77 3.42 7.36
CA LYS A 113 7.88 4.15 6.76
C LYS A 113 8.98 3.15 6.40
N MET A 114 9.44 3.21 5.15
CA MET A 114 10.51 2.36 4.63
C MET A 114 11.59 3.21 3.95
N PRO A 115 12.80 2.70 3.81
CA PRO A 115 13.85 3.39 3.08
C PRO A 115 13.42 3.75 1.66
N ASP A 116 13.81 4.94 1.20
CA ASP A 116 13.59 5.33 -0.19
C ASP A 116 14.55 4.58 -1.10
N CYS A 117 14.02 4.00 -2.17
CA CYS A 117 14.80 3.20 -3.12
C CYS A 117 15.12 3.95 -4.43
N ILE A 118 14.46 5.10 -4.66
CA ILE A 118 14.62 5.88 -5.90
C ILE A 118 15.79 6.86 -5.76
N CYS A 119 16.01 7.40 -4.56
CA CYS A 119 17.10 8.32 -4.20
C CYS A 119 17.16 9.64 -5.02
N ASP A 120 16.06 10.03 -5.68
CA ASP A 120 15.97 11.26 -6.45
C ASP A 120 15.63 12.49 -5.58
N VAL A 121 14.91 12.27 -4.48
CA VAL A 121 14.52 13.33 -3.55
C VAL A 121 15.57 13.51 -2.45
N LYS A 122 16.24 14.67 -2.42
CA LYS A 122 17.28 14.98 -1.40
C LYS A 122 16.81 14.76 0.04
N ALA A 123 15.56 15.11 0.34
CA ALA A 123 14.96 14.94 1.68
C ALA A 123 14.79 13.48 2.12
N LEU A 124 14.88 12.52 1.19
CA LEU A 124 14.76 11.08 1.44
C LEU A 124 16.10 10.36 1.49
N LYS A 125 17.19 11.02 1.07
CA LYS A 125 18.54 10.46 1.13
C LYS A 125 18.95 10.26 2.61
N ARG A 126 19.37 9.04 2.92
CA ARG A 126 19.76 8.64 4.28
C ARG A 126 21.01 7.80 4.25
N THR A 127 21.72 7.77 5.37
CA THR A 127 22.85 6.85 5.55
C THR A 127 22.36 5.41 5.70
N PRO A 128 23.21 4.40 5.47
CA PRO A 128 22.85 2.99 5.70
C PRO A 128 22.32 2.73 7.11
N ASP A 129 22.91 3.36 8.14
CA ASP A 129 22.48 3.20 9.52
C ASP A 129 21.11 3.83 9.78
N GLN A 130 20.82 5.00 9.21
CA GLN A 130 19.50 5.60 9.26
C GLN A 130 18.45 4.70 8.58
N ASN A 131 18.79 4.08 7.45
CA ASN A 131 17.89 3.15 6.78
C ASN A 131 17.64 1.90 7.62
N LYS A 132 18.66 1.34 8.28
CA LYS A 132 18.48 0.23 9.24
C LYS A 132 17.52 0.59 10.37
N GLN A 133 17.67 1.78 10.94
CA GLN A 133 16.77 2.26 12.00
C GLN A 133 15.32 2.40 11.53
N ILE A 134 15.09 2.86 10.31
CA ILE A 134 13.74 2.91 9.72
C ILE A 134 13.13 1.51 9.63
N VAL A 135 13.90 0.51 9.17
CA VAL A 135 13.43 -0.87 9.07
C VAL A 135 13.09 -1.45 10.45
N ILE A 136 13.96 -1.23 11.46
CA ILE A 136 13.71 -1.66 12.84
C ILE A 136 12.40 -1.05 13.37
N GLN A 137 12.19 0.25 13.17
CA GLN A 137 10.95 0.92 13.58
C GLN A 137 9.72 0.35 12.85
N ALA A 138 9.84 0.04 11.57
CA ALA A 138 8.76 -0.60 10.82
C ALA A 138 8.43 -2.00 11.37
N GLU A 139 9.45 -2.80 11.74
CA GLU A 139 9.23 -4.10 12.37
C GLU A 139 8.51 -4.01 13.72
N GLU A 140 8.85 -3.02 14.57
CA GLU A 140 8.14 -2.79 15.83
C GLU A 140 6.68 -2.37 15.59
N CYS A 141 6.42 -1.53 14.59
CA CYS A 141 5.06 -1.20 14.19
C CYS A 141 4.28 -2.44 13.71
N ILE A 142 4.92 -3.32 12.95
CA ILE A 142 4.32 -4.59 12.50
C ILE A 142 3.99 -5.49 13.69
N LYS A 143 4.92 -5.68 14.63
CA LYS A 143 4.68 -6.48 15.85
C LYS A 143 3.46 -5.97 16.62
N SER A 144 3.41 -4.67 16.83
CA SER A 144 2.28 -4.02 17.52
C SER A 144 0.96 -4.20 16.77
N ALA A 145 0.98 -4.03 15.44
CA ALA A 145 -0.22 -4.19 14.62
C ALA A 145 -0.73 -5.64 14.60
N VAL A 146 0.16 -6.62 14.53
CA VAL A 146 -0.19 -8.04 14.61
C VAL A 146 -0.79 -8.38 15.97
N TYR A 147 -0.17 -7.91 17.06
CA TYR A 147 -0.71 -8.09 18.41
C TYR A 147 -2.12 -7.52 18.54
N ASN A 148 -2.33 -6.29 18.08
CA ASN A 148 -3.63 -5.62 18.11
C ASN A 148 -4.68 -6.36 17.26
N LEU A 149 -4.30 -6.83 16.06
CA LEU A 149 -5.21 -7.56 15.18
C LEU A 149 -5.65 -8.89 15.82
N LYS A 150 -4.70 -9.63 16.42
CA LYS A 150 -5.00 -10.88 17.14
C LYS A 150 -5.93 -10.68 18.35
N ASN A 151 -5.86 -9.52 18.99
CA ASN A 151 -6.71 -9.15 20.12
C ASN A 151 -8.04 -8.47 19.73
N GLY A 152 -8.38 -8.44 18.45
CA GLY A 152 -9.64 -7.85 17.96
C GLY A 152 -9.68 -6.31 18.00
N THR A 153 -8.55 -5.65 18.20
CA THR A 153 -8.40 -4.18 18.21
C THR A 153 -7.46 -3.68 17.10
N PRO A 154 -7.77 -3.94 15.83
CA PRO A 154 -6.86 -3.66 14.72
C PRO A 154 -6.51 -2.17 14.63
N THR A 155 -5.27 -1.88 14.28
CA THR A 155 -4.80 -0.51 14.02
C THR A 155 -5.58 0.11 12.86
N LYS A 156 -5.78 1.44 12.91
CA LYS A 156 -6.52 2.20 11.90
C LYS A 156 -5.69 3.34 11.31
N ASN A 157 -4.38 3.12 11.18
CA ASN A 157 -3.48 4.14 10.66
C ASN A 157 -3.81 4.47 9.19
N GLY A 158 -3.91 5.76 8.89
CA GLY A 158 -4.21 6.25 7.54
C GLY A 158 -5.67 6.13 7.11
N LEU A 159 -6.57 5.68 7.97
CA LEU A 159 -8.00 5.53 7.68
C LEU A 159 -8.84 6.70 8.18
N SER A 160 -8.25 7.66 8.90
CA SER A 160 -8.99 8.78 9.47
C SER A 160 -9.37 9.82 8.40
N PHE A 161 -10.46 10.53 8.65
CA PHE A 161 -10.91 11.63 7.79
C PHE A 161 -9.85 12.74 7.61
N TRP A 162 -9.08 13.03 8.64
CA TRP A 162 -8.00 14.02 8.59
C TRP A 162 -6.86 13.60 7.65
N CYS A 163 -6.57 12.29 7.55
CA CYS A 163 -5.62 11.79 6.57
C CYS A 163 -6.09 12.04 5.14
N HIS A 164 -7.41 11.95 4.90
CA HIS A 164 -8.00 12.25 3.60
C HIS A 164 -7.79 13.72 3.20
N ILE A 165 -8.11 14.66 4.09
CA ILE A 165 -7.90 16.10 3.84
C ILE A 165 -6.42 16.40 3.63
N ALA A 166 -5.53 15.90 4.49
CA ALA A 166 -4.09 16.12 4.39
C ALA A 166 -3.51 15.55 3.08
N GLY A 167 -3.97 14.37 2.65
CA GLY A 167 -3.53 13.77 1.38
C GLY A 167 -4.03 14.53 0.16
N LEU A 168 -5.27 15.01 0.18
CA LEU A 168 -5.86 15.77 -0.92
C LEU A 168 -5.14 17.12 -1.10
N LEU A 169 -5.04 17.91 -0.05
CA LEU A 169 -4.49 19.27 -0.09
C LEU A 169 -2.96 19.27 -0.15
N GLY A 170 -2.29 18.34 0.53
CA GLY A 170 -0.83 18.34 0.67
C GLY A 170 -0.08 17.86 -0.57
N GLN A 171 -0.55 16.82 -1.24
CA GLN A 171 0.21 16.19 -2.33
C GLN A 171 -0.58 15.95 -3.62
N ARG A 172 -1.84 15.49 -3.55
CA ARG A 172 -2.57 15.06 -4.76
C ARG A 172 -2.82 16.19 -5.73
N LEU A 173 -3.36 17.33 -5.28
CA LEU A 173 -3.67 18.46 -6.15
C LEU A 173 -2.41 19.05 -6.78
N TRP A 174 -1.32 19.11 -6.01
CA TRP A 174 -0.03 19.58 -6.50
C TRP A 174 0.56 18.60 -7.53
N PHE A 175 0.52 17.29 -7.25
CA PHE A 175 1.04 16.25 -8.14
C PHE A 175 0.29 16.22 -9.46
N TYR A 176 -1.05 16.25 -9.47
CA TYR A 176 -1.83 16.26 -10.72
C TYR A 176 -1.51 17.46 -11.59
N ARG A 177 -1.39 18.65 -11.02
CA ARG A 177 -1.01 19.84 -11.77
C ARG A 177 0.40 19.72 -12.37
N LYS A 178 1.33 19.18 -11.61
CA LYS A 178 2.73 19.04 -12.03
C LYS A 178 2.90 17.95 -13.09
N THR A 179 2.24 16.82 -12.95
CA THR A 179 2.30 15.72 -13.94
C THR A 179 1.67 16.12 -15.26
N GLN A 180 0.57 16.86 -15.24
CA GLN A 180 -0.04 17.39 -16.44
C GLN A 180 0.92 18.32 -17.17
N ALA A 181 1.57 19.24 -16.47
CA ALA A 181 2.57 20.15 -17.04
C ALA A 181 3.82 19.43 -17.57
N TYR A 182 4.18 18.25 -17.04
CA TYR A 182 5.28 17.44 -17.57
C TYR A 182 4.85 16.60 -18.77
N SER A 183 3.64 16.04 -18.76
CA SER A 183 3.07 15.30 -19.89
C SER A 183 3.09 16.14 -21.17
N ASP A 184 2.72 17.41 -21.06
CA ASP A 184 2.70 18.34 -22.18
C ASP A 184 4.10 18.64 -22.77
N LYS A 185 5.17 18.33 -22.04
CA LYS A 185 6.57 18.52 -22.47
C LYS A 185 7.22 17.26 -23.05
N ILE A 186 6.57 16.11 -22.94
CA ILE A 186 7.12 14.85 -23.45
C ILE A 186 6.82 14.77 -24.95
N GLN A 187 7.87 14.77 -25.77
CA GLN A 187 7.77 14.50 -27.20
C GLN A 187 8.26 13.08 -27.48
N ILE A 188 7.41 12.25 -28.09
CA ILE A 188 7.78 10.90 -28.50
C ILE A 188 8.36 10.98 -29.92
N ASN A 189 9.63 10.64 -30.06
CA ASN A 189 10.27 10.55 -31.36
C ASN A 189 10.05 9.13 -31.95
N TRP A 190 9.09 8.99 -32.84
CA TRP A 190 8.73 7.72 -33.48
C TRP A 190 9.78 7.21 -34.49
N TYR A 191 10.82 7.97 -34.77
CA TYR A 191 11.85 7.59 -35.74
C TYR A 191 13.04 6.84 -35.13
N VAL A 192 12.98 6.48 -33.85
CA VAL A 192 14.06 5.81 -33.08
C VAL A 192 13.64 4.42 -32.60
N LEU A 193 12.62 3.85 -33.21
CA LEU A 193 12.21 2.46 -32.97
C LEU A 193 12.65 1.56 -34.13
#